data_8249fd0d839bae84b4c359f28ce63d0c
#
_entry.id   8249fd0d839bae84b4c359f28ce63d0c
#
_cell.length_a   1.000
_cell.length_b   1.000
_cell.length_c   1.000
_cell.angle_alpha   90.00
_cell.angle_beta   90.00
_cell.angle_gamma   90.00
#
_symmetry.space_group_name_H-M   'P 1'
#
loop_
_entity.id
_entity.type
_entity.pdbx_description
1 polymer ?
#
loop_
_entity_poly.entity_id
_entity_poly.type
_entity_poly.pdbx_seq_one_letter_code
_entity_poly.pdbx_strand_id
1 'polypeptide(L)'
;LIQIYFLYFGLPEVGIRWSNETCLLIGLTVNAGAYLTLILRAGFLSVRVTEIEAGQTLGMSLMQQVRYIIVPHIAKSIYPALANFFIVVLVMGTSVGALIGVDELTGQAINLSTVNYRWLEYFTVVAGMYVILTFIASIGLALLGRWAFRVKARIF
;
A
#
# COMPACT_ATOMS: atom_id res chain seq x y z
N LEU A 1 4.04 2.87 12.74
CA LEU A 1 4.62 2.04 13.81
C LEU A 1 4.11 2.51 15.18
N ILE A 2 4.31 3.78 15.57
CA ILE A 2 3.86 4.33 16.87
C ILE A 2 2.35 4.12 17.11
N GLN A 3 1.50 4.31 16.09
CA GLN A 3 0.06 4.06 16.18
C GLN A 3 -0.26 2.61 16.58
N ILE A 4 0.45 1.65 16.00
CA ILE A 4 0.26 0.22 16.29
C ILE A 4 0.71 -0.11 17.70
N TYR A 5 1.85 0.42 18.14
CA TYR A 5 2.29 0.28 19.52
C TYR A 5 1.32 0.91 20.52
N PHE A 6 0.77 2.07 20.22
CA PHE A 6 -0.25 2.70 21.06
C PHE A 6 -1.52 1.83 21.17
N LEU A 7 -1.98 1.27 20.06
CA LEU A 7 -3.12 0.36 20.05
C LEU A 7 -2.86 -0.92 20.83
N TYR A 8 -1.65 -1.48 20.72
CA TYR A 8 -1.31 -2.76 21.33
C TYR A 8 -0.93 -2.65 22.81
N PHE A 9 -0.15 -1.64 23.20
CA PHE A 9 0.32 -1.46 24.57
C PHE A 9 -0.49 -0.43 25.35
N GLY A 10 -0.99 0.63 24.70
CA GLY A 10 -1.69 1.74 25.37
C GLY A 10 -3.15 1.46 25.67
N LEU A 11 -3.90 0.81 24.77
CA LEU A 11 -5.31 0.51 25.00
C LEU A 11 -5.59 -0.45 26.15
N PRO A 12 -4.78 -1.47 26.41
CA PRO A 12 -4.94 -2.34 27.58
C PRO A 12 -4.91 -1.61 28.93
N GLU A 13 -4.18 -0.50 29.04
CA GLU A 13 -4.12 0.33 30.24
C GLU A 13 -5.48 0.99 30.59
N VAL A 14 -6.29 1.24 29.57
CA VAL A 14 -7.68 1.75 29.74
C VAL A 14 -8.74 0.64 29.70
N GLY A 15 -8.33 -0.63 29.81
CA GLY A 15 -9.23 -1.78 29.88
C GLY A 15 -9.70 -2.35 28.55
N ILE A 16 -9.24 -1.80 27.40
CA ILE A 16 -9.61 -2.28 26.07
C ILE A 16 -8.52 -3.21 25.53
N ARG A 17 -8.81 -4.50 25.41
CA ARG A 17 -7.86 -5.49 24.88
C ARG A 17 -8.32 -5.98 23.52
N TRP A 18 -7.52 -5.70 22.50
CA TRP A 18 -7.69 -6.23 21.15
C TRP A 18 -6.63 -7.30 20.85
N SER A 19 -6.95 -8.16 19.87
CA SER A 19 -5.95 -9.12 19.38
C SER A 19 -4.83 -8.39 18.63
N ASN A 20 -3.64 -9.00 18.60
CA ASN A 20 -2.46 -8.49 17.89
C ASN A 20 -2.80 -8.16 16.43
N GLU A 21 -3.53 -9.07 15.76
CA GLU A 21 -3.98 -8.90 14.38
C GLU A 21 -4.91 -7.69 14.20
N THR A 22 -5.84 -7.49 15.16
CA THR A 22 -6.77 -6.35 15.11
C THR A 22 -6.03 -5.03 15.25
N CYS A 23 -5.07 -4.94 16.18
CA CYS A 23 -4.23 -3.75 16.35
C CYS A 23 -3.42 -3.45 15.08
N LEU A 24 -2.85 -4.50 14.46
CA LEU A 24 -2.11 -4.38 13.21
C LEU A 24 -3.02 -3.87 12.08
N LEU A 25 -4.17 -4.50 11.87
CA LEU A 25 -5.09 -4.14 10.80
C LEU A 25 -5.60 -2.71 10.93
N ILE A 26 -6.01 -2.29 12.13
CA ILE A 26 -6.48 -0.92 12.36
C ILE A 26 -5.36 0.08 12.10
N GLY A 27 -4.17 -0.16 12.66
CA GLY A 27 -3.03 0.73 12.48
C GLY A 27 -2.59 0.86 11.02
N LEU A 28 -2.55 -0.26 10.28
CA LEU A 28 -2.25 -0.26 8.84
C LEU A 28 -3.36 0.41 8.04
N THR A 29 -4.64 0.19 8.37
CA THR A 29 -5.77 0.79 7.65
C THR A 29 -5.77 2.32 7.79
N VAL A 30 -5.57 2.85 8.99
CA VAL A 30 -5.48 4.30 9.23
C VAL A 30 -4.30 4.89 8.48
N ASN A 31 -3.13 4.25 8.54
CA ASN A 31 -1.95 4.69 7.82
C ASN A 31 -2.17 4.65 6.30
N ALA A 32 -2.71 3.54 5.79
CA ALA A 32 -3.03 3.39 4.37
C ALA A 32 -4.03 4.45 3.89
N GLY A 33 -5.08 4.73 4.67
CA GLY A 33 -6.07 5.76 4.36
C GLY A 33 -5.44 7.15 4.22
N ALA A 34 -4.52 7.51 5.12
CA ALA A 34 -3.80 8.78 5.04
C ALA A 34 -2.94 8.89 3.77
N TYR A 35 -2.17 7.85 3.44
CA TYR A 35 -1.35 7.83 2.22
C TYR A 35 -2.20 7.82 0.95
N LEU A 36 -3.27 7.03 0.90
CA LEU A 36 -4.18 7.00 -0.24
C LEU A 36 -4.84 8.36 -0.48
N THR A 37 -5.18 9.09 0.58
CA THR A 37 -5.71 10.46 0.47
C THR A 37 -4.73 11.39 -0.23
N LEU A 38 -3.43 11.31 0.11
CA LEU A 38 -2.38 12.11 -0.55
C LEU A 38 -2.22 11.74 -2.02
N ILE A 39 -2.21 10.45 -2.34
CA ILE A 39 -2.11 9.94 -3.72
C ILE A 39 -3.32 10.42 -4.55
N LEU A 40 -4.53 10.28 -4.02
CA LEU A 40 -5.75 10.73 -4.68
C LEU A 40 -5.74 12.25 -4.88
N ARG A 41 -5.35 13.01 -3.86
CA ARG A 41 -5.22 14.48 -3.97
C ARG A 41 -4.26 14.87 -5.10
N ALA A 42 -3.10 14.24 -5.17
CA ALA A 42 -2.14 14.49 -6.26
C ALA A 42 -2.74 14.16 -7.63
N GLY A 43 -3.52 13.08 -7.72
CA GLY A 43 -4.26 12.72 -8.93
C GLY A 43 -5.27 13.79 -9.36
N PHE A 44 -6.07 14.30 -8.43
CA PHE A 44 -7.01 15.39 -8.73
C PHE A 44 -6.29 16.67 -9.19
N LEU A 45 -5.20 17.02 -8.56
CA LEU A 45 -4.40 18.20 -8.94
C LEU A 45 -3.67 18.03 -10.28
N SER A 46 -3.52 16.81 -10.80
CA SER A 46 -2.89 16.54 -12.10
C SER A 46 -3.79 16.84 -13.29
N VAL A 47 -5.11 16.96 -13.07
CA VAL A 47 -6.07 17.26 -14.13
C VAL A 47 -5.92 18.71 -14.55
N ARG A 48 -5.68 18.94 -15.84
CA ARG A 48 -5.49 20.29 -16.38
C ARG A 48 -6.82 21.02 -16.48
N VAL A 49 -6.87 22.26 -16.06
CA VAL A 49 -8.05 23.13 -16.17
C VAL A 49 -8.52 23.23 -17.62
N THR A 50 -7.59 23.28 -18.57
CA THR A 50 -7.86 23.32 -20.01
C THR A 50 -8.63 22.10 -20.53
N GLU A 51 -8.47 20.92 -19.95
CA GLU A 51 -9.23 19.72 -20.30
C GLU A 51 -10.69 19.84 -19.84
N ILE A 52 -10.91 20.45 -18.69
CA ILE A 52 -12.24 20.71 -18.14
C ILE A 52 -12.95 21.78 -18.95
N GLU A 53 -12.27 22.88 -19.29
CA GLU A 53 -12.78 23.98 -20.12
C GLU A 53 -13.15 23.48 -21.54
N ALA A 54 -12.32 22.62 -22.14
CA ALA A 54 -12.64 21.99 -23.41
C ALA A 54 -13.91 21.12 -23.33
N GLY A 55 -14.09 20.37 -22.25
CA GLY A 55 -15.32 19.62 -21.98
C GLY A 55 -16.55 20.52 -21.86
N GLN A 56 -16.40 21.67 -21.21
CA GLN A 56 -17.48 22.66 -21.07
C GLN A 56 -17.85 23.27 -22.43
N THR A 57 -16.85 23.60 -23.25
CA THR A 57 -17.07 24.14 -24.60
C THR A 57 -17.82 23.16 -25.49
N LEU A 58 -17.63 21.86 -25.28
CA LEU A 58 -18.38 20.80 -25.97
C LEU A 58 -19.78 20.54 -25.37
N GLY A 59 -20.21 21.33 -24.39
CA GLY A 59 -21.53 21.19 -23.77
C GLY A 59 -21.64 19.98 -22.84
N MET A 60 -20.53 19.41 -22.37
CA MET A 60 -20.57 18.27 -21.45
C MET A 60 -21.10 18.66 -20.09
N SER A 61 -22.07 17.88 -19.57
CA SER A 61 -22.52 18.00 -18.18
C SER A 61 -21.39 17.65 -17.21
N LEU A 62 -21.49 18.12 -15.96
CA LEU A 62 -20.48 17.87 -14.92
C LEU A 62 -20.25 16.36 -14.71
N MET A 63 -21.31 15.55 -14.72
CA MET A 63 -21.21 14.10 -14.61
C MET A 63 -20.46 13.46 -15.80
N GLN A 64 -20.68 13.99 -17.01
CA GLN A 64 -19.97 13.55 -18.22
C GLN A 64 -18.48 13.92 -18.13
N GLN A 65 -18.14 15.14 -17.68
CA GLN A 65 -16.75 15.55 -17.45
C GLN A 65 -16.05 14.65 -16.42
N VAL A 66 -16.71 14.39 -15.28
CA VAL A 66 -16.17 13.48 -14.26
C VAL A 66 -15.91 12.09 -14.86
N ARG A 67 -16.87 11.52 -15.56
CA ARG A 67 -16.81 10.14 -16.07
C ARG A 67 -15.81 9.96 -17.23
N TYR A 68 -15.73 10.92 -18.15
CA TYR A 68 -14.99 10.77 -19.40
C TYR A 68 -13.66 11.51 -19.43
N ILE A 69 -13.45 12.53 -18.58
CA ILE A 69 -12.22 13.31 -18.53
C ILE A 69 -11.50 13.06 -17.20
N ILE A 70 -12.14 13.41 -16.07
CA ILE A 70 -11.47 13.47 -14.77
C ILE A 70 -11.08 12.08 -14.27
N VAL A 71 -12.03 11.14 -14.17
CA VAL A 71 -11.78 9.81 -13.59
C VAL A 71 -10.75 9.02 -14.41
N PRO A 72 -10.81 8.94 -15.76
CA PRO A 72 -9.80 8.23 -16.54
C PRO A 72 -8.41 8.86 -16.45
N HIS A 73 -8.34 10.20 -16.41
CA HIS A 73 -7.08 10.92 -16.25
C HIS A 73 -6.44 10.61 -14.89
N ILE A 74 -7.21 10.78 -13.78
CA ILE A 74 -6.75 10.50 -12.43
C ILE A 74 -6.29 9.05 -12.30
N ALA A 75 -7.13 8.09 -12.70
CA ALA A 75 -6.84 6.66 -12.60
C ALA A 75 -5.49 6.31 -13.25
N LYS A 76 -5.23 6.87 -14.45
CA LYS A 76 -3.97 6.69 -15.14
C LYS A 76 -2.79 7.37 -14.44
N SER A 77 -3.01 8.57 -13.92
CA SER A 77 -1.96 9.37 -13.25
C SER A 77 -1.52 8.75 -11.93
N ILE A 78 -2.47 8.28 -11.09
CA ILE A 78 -2.17 7.74 -9.76
C ILE A 78 -1.75 6.27 -9.76
N TYR A 79 -1.99 5.54 -10.85
CA TYR A 79 -1.73 4.09 -10.89
C TYR A 79 -0.32 3.70 -10.47
N PRO A 80 0.76 4.34 -10.97
CA PRO A 80 2.13 3.98 -10.56
C PRO A 80 2.37 4.20 -9.06
N ALA A 81 1.80 5.28 -8.51
CA ALA A 81 1.91 5.59 -7.08
C ALA A 81 1.14 4.58 -6.22
N LEU A 82 -0.07 4.17 -6.66
CA LEU A 82 -0.85 3.12 -6.00
C LEU A 82 -0.15 1.77 -6.05
N ALA A 83 0.42 1.40 -7.19
CA ALA A 83 1.16 0.15 -7.34
C ALA A 83 2.38 0.10 -6.40
N ASN A 84 3.16 1.18 -6.34
CA ASN A 84 4.28 1.28 -5.41
C ASN A 84 3.81 1.24 -3.95
N PHE A 85 2.75 1.97 -3.62
CA PHE A 85 2.18 1.96 -2.26
C PHE A 85 1.72 0.56 -1.85
N PHE A 86 1.08 -0.18 -2.73
CA PHE A 86 0.65 -1.56 -2.46
C PHE A 86 1.84 -2.48 -2.13
N ILE A 87 2.94 -2.38 -2.87
CA ILE A 87 4.17 -3.15 -2.62
C ILE A 87 4.76 -2.78 -1.25
N VAL A 88 4.85 -1.48 -0.95
CA VAL A 88 5.37 -0.99 0.34
C VAL A 88 4.53 -1.50 1.50
N VAL A 89 3.19 -1.44 1.40
CA VAL A 89 2.28 -1.93 2.44
C VAL A 89 2.40 -3.44 2.63
N LEU A 90 2.57 -4.20 1.54
CA LEU A 90 2.76 -5.65 1.61
C LEU A 90 4.02 -6.02 2.40
N VAL A 91 5.13 -5.34 2.16
CA VAL A 91 6.40 -5.60 2.86
C VAL A 91 6.37 -5.05 4.29
N MET A 92 5.89 -3.81 4.49
CA MET A 92 5.83 -3.19 5.82
C MET A 92 4.82 -3.87 6.74
N GLY A 93 3.67 -4.32 6.20
CA GLY A 93 2.63 -4.96 6.98
C GLY A 93 3.15 -6.20 7.70
N THR A 94 3.92 -7.02 7.01
CA THR A 94 4.53 -8.23 7.56
C THR A 94 5.61 -7.92 8.58
N SER A 95 6.52 -6.99 8.29
CA SER A 95 7.61 -6.65 9.22
C SER A 95 7.14 -5.98 10.51
N VAL A 96 6.08 -5.16 10.43
CA VAL A 96 5.52 -4.48 11.62
C VAL A 96 4.69 -5.44 12.48
N GLY A 97 4.03 -6.42 11.87
CA GLY A 97 3.29 -7.46 12.57
C GLY A 97 4.15 -8.29 13.51
N ALA A 98 5.38 -8.61 13.09
CA ALA A 98 6.34 -9.33 13.91
C ALA A 98 6.64 -8.64 15.25
N LEU A 99 6.67 -7.30 15.29
CA LEU A 99 6.99 -6.53 16.49
C LEU A 99 5.93 -6.61 17.59
N ILE A 100 4.70 -6.97 17.24
CA ILE A 100 3.59 -7.14 18.19
C ILE A 100 3.17 -8.61 18.31
N GLY A 101 4.03 -9.54 17.85
CA GLY A 101 3.82 -10.99 17.98
C GLY A 101 2.74 -11.56 17.06
N VAL A 102 2.52 -10.97 15.88
CA VAL A 102 1.69 -11.58 14.84
C VAL A 102 2.51 -12.68 14.15
N ASP A 103 1.93 -13.86 14.00
CA ASP A 103 2.54 -15.00 13.33
C ASP A 103 2.54 -14.82 11.81
N GLU A 104 3.57 -14.13 11.33
CA GLU A 104 3.82 -13.87 9.91
C GLU A 104 5.27 -14.27 9.55
N LEU A 105 5.68 -14.05 8.29
CA LEU A 105 6.96 -14.54 7.78
C LEU A 105 8.18 -14.08 8.62
N THR A 106 8.23 -12.79 9.00
CA THR A 106 9.32 -12.24 9.83
C THR A 106 9.22 -12.73 11.26
N GLY A 107 8.01 -12.80 11.84
CA GLY A 107 7.77 -13.34 13.18
C GLY A 107 8.20 -14.79 13.29
N GLN A 108 7.89 -15.62 12.31
CA GLN A 108 8.34 -17.01 12.26
C GLN A 108 9.86 -17.12 12.16
N ALA A 109 10.51 -16.25 11.37
CA ALA A 109 11.97 -16.22 11.29
C ALA A 109 12.61 -15.84 12.64
N ILE A 110 12.04 -14.87 13.37
CA ILE A 110 12.48 -14.50 14.71
C ILE A 110 12.34 -15.69 15.66
N ASN A 111 11.18 -16.35 15.68
CA ASN A 111 10.94 -17.51 16.55
C ASN A 111 11.94 -18.65 16.27
N LEU A 112 12.12 -19.02 15.02
CA LEU A 112 13.06 -20.08 14.62
C LEU A 112 14.52 -19.71 14.89
N SER A 113 14.90 -18.46 14.64
CA SER A 113 16.26 -17.99 14.88
C SER A 113 16.60 -17.93 16.36
N THR A 114 15.63 -17.62 17.22
CA THR A 114 15.81 -17.60 18.67
C THR A 114 16.02 -19.01 19.23
N VAL A 115 15.28 -20.01 18.72
CA VAL A 115 15.42 -21.41 19.17
C VAL A 115 16.73 -22.03 18.67
N ASN A 116 17.13 -21.75 17.42
CA ASN A 116 18.27 -22.41 16.80
C ASN A 116 19.57 -21.60 16.83
N TYR A 117 19.52 -20.35 17.29
CA TYR A 117 20.66 -19.39 17.30
C TYR A 117 21.30 -19.15 15.93
N ARG A 118 20.52 -19.32 14.83
CA ARG A 118 21.00 -19.21 13.44
C ARG A 118 20.37 -18.01 12.73
N TRP A 119 20.56 -16.82 13.27
CA TRP A 119 19.94 -15.58 12.79
C TRP A 119 20.26 -15.25 11.34
N LEU A 120 21.52 -15.34 10.94
CA LEU A 120 21.95 -14.98 9.59
C LEU A 120 21.26 -15.84 8.53
N GLU A 121 21.11 -17.12 8.76
CA GLU A 121 20.54 -18.07 7.82
C GLU A 121 19.04 -17.82 7.62
N TYR A 122 18.27 -17.73 8.72
CA TYR A 122 16.83 -17.50 8.64
C TYR A 122 16.51 -16.13 8.03
N PHE A 123 17.21 -15.06 8.42
CA PHE A 123 16.97 -13.74 7.86
C PHE A 123 17.41 -13.61 6.40
N THR A 124 18.45 -14.32 5.97
CA THR A 124 18.84 -14.38 4.55
C THR A 124 17.76 -15.07 3.71
N VAL A 125 17.19 -16.16 4.20
CA VAL A 125 16.09 -16.85 3.52
C VAL A 125 14.86 -15.95 3.42
N VAL A 126 14.48 -15.32 4.52
CA VAL A 126 13.32 -14.40 4.55
C VAL A 126 13.54 -13.19 3.63
N ALA A 127 14.74 -12.61 3.62
CA ALA A 127 15.08 -11.54 2.68
C ALA A 127 14.92 -11.99 1.22
N GLY A 128 15.40 -13.20 0.88
CA GLY A 128 15.19 -13.81 -0.42
C GLY A 128 13.71 -13.98 -0.78
N MET A 129 12.90 -14.45 0.18
CA MET A 129 11.45 -14.58 -0.01
C MET A 129 10.78 -13.21 -0.26
N TYR A 130 11.13 -12.16 0.49
CA TYR A 130 10.59 -10.81 0.26
C TYR A 130 11.00 -10.25 -1.12
N VAL A 131 12.23 -10.48 -1.55
CA VAL A 131 12.68 -10.06 -2.90
C VAL A 131 11.82 -10.74 -3.97
N ILE A 132 11.61 -12.05 -3.86
CA ILE A 132 10.80 -12.82 -4.82
C ILE A 132 9.34 -12.32 -4.80
N LEU A 133 8.73 -12.17 -3.62
CA LEU A 133 7.35 -11.69 -3.48
C LEU A 133 7.19 -10.27 -4.06
N THR A 134 8.12 -9.38 -3.75
CA THR A 134 8.10 -8.01 -4.28
C THR A 134 8.26 -7.99 -5.79
N PHE A 135 9.13 -8.83 -6.33
CA PHE A 135 9.34 -8.95 -7.77
C PHE A 135 8.09 -9.46 -8.49
N ILE A 136 7.47 -10.53 -7.98
CA ILE A 136 6.21 -11.07 -8.52
C ILE A 136 5.09 -10.03 -8.45
N ALA A 137 4.93 -9.35 -7.31
CA ALA A 137 3.94 -8.31 -7.14
C ALA A 137 4.16 -7.13 -8.11
N SER A 138 5.43 -6.71 -8.28
CA SER A 138 5.81 -5.64 -9.20
C SER A 138 5.48 -5.97 -10.65
N ILE A 139 5.82 -7.19 -11.09
CA ILE A 139 5.50 -7.66 -12.45
C ILE A 139 3.98 -7.74 -12.63
N GLY A 140 3.26 -8.32 -11.66
CA GLY A 140 1.81 -8.43 -11.71
C GLY A 140 1.13 -7.07 -11.85
N LEU A 141 1.51 -6.11 -11.00
CA LEU A 141 1.00 -4.75 -11.09
C LEU A 141 1.40 -4.05 -12.38
N ALA A 142 2.64 -4.22 -12.86
CA ALA A 142 3.06 -3.63 -14.14
C ALA A 142 2.24 -4.18 -15.33
N LEU A 143 1.95 -5.47 -15.35
CA LEU A 143 1.11 -6.10 -16.37
C LEU A 143 -0.34 -5.60 -16.30
N LEU A 144 -0.92 -5.51 -15.09
CA LEU A 144 -2.24 -4.94 -14.87
C LEU A 144 -2.32 -3.49 -15.35
N GLY A 145 -1.31 -2.68 -15.05
CA GLY A 145 -1.26 -1.29 -15.50
C GLY A 145 -1.17 -1.15 -17.02
N ARG A 146 -0.39 -2.01 -17.66
CA ARG A 146 -0.31 -2.07 -19.13
C ARG A 146 -1.65 -2.47 -19.78
N TRP A 147 -2.30 -3.45 -19.18
CA TRP A 147 -3.60 -3.94 -19.70
C TRP A 147 -4.71 -2.91 -19.48
N ALA A 148 -4.82 -2.33 -18.26
CA ALA A 148 -5.90 -1.42 -17.90
C ALA A 148 -5.76 -0.02 -18.49
N PHE A 149 -4.54 0.53 -18.55
CA PHE A 149 -4.33 1.95 -18.85
C PHE A 149 -3.43 2.20 -20.07
N ARG A 150 -2.87 1.17 -20.72
CA ARG A 150 -1.83 1.29 -21.76
C ARG A 150 -0.65 2.19 -21.31
N VAL A 151 -0.37 2.23 -20.02
CA VAL A 151 0.74 3.00 -19.46
C VAL A 151 2.02 2.22 -19.71
N LYS A 152 3.01 2.84 -20.36
CA LYS A 152 4.38 2.32 -20.36
C LYS A 152 4.93 2.48 -18.94
N ALA A 153 4.79 1.46 -18.09
CA ALA A 153 5.48 1.42 -16.82
C ALA A 153 6.98 1.33 -17.12
N ARG A 154 7.72 2.41 -16.87
CA ARG A 154 9.18 2.33 -16.73
C ARG A 154 9.44 1.56 -15.44
N ILE A 155 9.99 0.35 -15.57
CA ILE A 155 10.35 -0.50 -14.42
C ILE A 155 11.73 -0.11 -13.86
N PHE A 156 12.41 0.90 -14.42
CA PHE A 156 13.64 1.52 -13.92
C PHE A 156 13.76 2.95 -14.48
#